data_e56981b6c631769d74a605eda3e5c41a
#
_entry.id   e56981b6c631769d74a605eda3e5c41a
#
_cell.length_a   1.000
_cell.length_b   1.000
_cell.length_c   1.000
_cell.angle_alpha   90.00
_cell.angle_beta   90.00
_cell.angle_gamma   90.00
#
_symmetry.space_group_name_H-M   'P 1'
#
loop_
_entity.id
_entity.type
_entity.pdbx_description
1 polymer ?
#
loop_
_entity_poly.entity_id
_entity_poly.type
_entity_poly.pdbx_seq_one_letter_code
_entity_poly.pdbx_strand_id
1 'polypeptide(L)'
;MKKQIAAISSIRIVNRSLSLALIAMSLFAGVAETRAGIAPEQQQRLDLMKSKGSDNSLTILPVRLAGKPWDRVTEVVGVLLEKQGLKNIELGKIPATPVETNLEQLAAAIGGFVKTNLISTSYALYAEYNGSRQTGLTDLRAVVVDQAGAVVWTERLTPQDEAMKKIGERDPMTLSVLLVERLGPQLGLNEETAKAAKPGKLAALLNQRSGLPPENERAALPERQQAMKQALPGATLLVYPARVGGNQANVSSATNVMRLLNEAGLCKTVAADATVVLKASQADPNELKALWGLASEFREYIRAHPPAADYALYADYAFNPQNTEQGFVHFVVCDRKGEWVIVDMQNSHQPDYQSIGITSRDRCDQLLVKRLEGYLK
;
A
#
# COMPACT_ATOMS: atom_id res chain seq x y z
N MET A 1 -21.52 15.97 11.84
CA MET A 1 -20.15 16.04 11.33
C MET A 1 -19.23 14.95 11.92
N LYS A 2 -19.64 13.67 11.97
CA LYS A 2 -18.80 12.54 12.50
C LYS A 2 -18.90 11.25 11.69
N LYS A 3 -19.45 11.24 10.47
CA LYS A 3 -19.71 10.02 9.67
C LYS A 3 -18.95 9.88 8.35
N GLN A 4 -17.99 10.77 8.04
CA GLN A 4 -17.24 10.71 6.77
C GLN A 4 -15.86 10.01 6.83
N ILE A 5 -15.50 9.40 7.96
CA ILE A 5 -14.11 8.91 8.19
C ILE A 5 -13.91 7.42 7.83
N ALA A 6 -14.97 6.63 7.69
CA ALA A 6 -14.85 5.18 7.55
C ALA A 6 -14.64 4.64 6.12
N ALA A 7 -15.03 5.39 5.09
CA ALA A 7 -15.01 4.88 3.70
C ALA A 7 -13.66 4.92 2.98
N ILE A 8 -12.61 5.39 3.63
CA ILE A 8 -11.31 5.66 3.01
C ILE A 8 -10.22 4.70 3.52
N SER A 9 -10.54 3.72 4.40
CA SER A 9 -9.48 2.98 5.11
C SER A 9 -8.70 1.98 4.25
N SER A 10 -9.29 1.35 3.23
CA SER A 10 -8.57 0.31 2.47
C SER A 10 -7.68 0.89 1.36
N ILE A 11 -8.13 1.94 0.68
CA ILE A 11 -7.30 2.70 -0.28
C ILE A 11 -6.44 3.73 0.47
N ARG A 12 -6.90 4.20 1.64
CA ARG A 12 -6.14 5.10 2.51
C ARG A 12 -4.89 4.50 3.12
N ILE A 13 -4.75 3.20 3.26
CA ILE A 13 -3.48 2.62 3.78
C ILE A 13 -2.33 2.96 2.82
N VAL A 14 -2.54 2.88 1.51
CA VAL A 14 -1.51 3.29 0.53
C VAL A 14 -1.45 4.82 0.37
N ASN A 15 -2.61 5.51 0.37
CA ASN A 15 -2.64 6.96 0.17
C ASN A 15 -2.40 7.78 1.45
N ARG A 16 -2.71 7.28 2.67
CA ARG A 16 -2.31 7.97 3.91
C ARG A 16 -0.81 7.94 4.14
N SER A 17 -0.14 6.84 3.79
CA SER A 17 1.32 6.82 3.79
C SER A 17 1.93 7.82 2.80
N LEU A 18 1.25 8.06 1.68
CA LEU A 18 1.67 9.01 0.64
C LEU A 18 1.32 10.47 0.96
N SER A 19 0.15 10.72 1.58
CA SER A 19 -0.25 12.08 1.99
C SER A 19 0.40 12.53 3.31
N LEU A 20 0.73 11.61 4.23
CA LEU A 20 1.53 11.89 5.42
C LEU A 20 2.97 12.29 5.06
N ALA A 21 3.55 11.72 4.01
CA ALA A 21 4.86 12.14 3.52
C ALA A 21 4.87 13.60 3.01
N LEU A 22 3.76 14.10 2.49
CA LEU A 22 3.63 15.49 2.04
C LEU A 22 3.33 16.48 3.17
N ILE A 23 2.70 16.03 4.27
CA ILE A 23 2.41 16.91 5.44
C ILE A 23 3.60 16.95 6.41
N ALA A 24 4.45 15.92 6.46
CA ALA A 24 5.62 15.87 7.32
C ALA A 24 6.76 16.82 6.85
N MET A 25 6.75 17.25 5.58
CA MET A 25 7.76 18.19 5.06
C MET A 25 7.73 19.60 5.69
N SER A 26 6.69 19.97 6.44
CA SER A 26 6.58 21.31 7.04
C SER A 26 7.13 21.45 8.47
N LEU A 27 7.73 20.39 9.05
CA LEU A 27 8.21 20.38 10.45
C LEU A 27 9.74 20.36 10.63
N PHE A 28 10.51 20.61 9.57
CA PHE A 28 11.98 20.59 9.61
C PHE A 28 12.63 21.85 10.19
N ALA A 29 12.06 22.50 11.20
CA ALA A 29 12.74 23.54 11.95
C ALA A 29 13.12 23.02 13.34
N GLY A 30 14.38 22.56 13.46
CA GLY A 30 15.17 22.66 14.68
C GLY A 30 14.89 21.64 15.77
N VAL A 31 15.64 20.56 15.84
CA VAL A 31 16.25 20.07 17.08
C VAL A 31 17.61 19.45 16.72
N ALA A 32 18.66 20.22 16.90
CA ALA A 32 20.00 19.67 17.02
C ALA A 32 20.09 19.02 18.41
N GLU A 33 19.66 17.76 18.53
CA GLU A 33 20.05 16.97 19.71
C GLU A 33 21.54 16.67 19.62
N THR A 34 22.28 17.24 20.54
CA THR A 34 23.69 16.94 20.78
C THR A 34 23.83 15.47 21.13
N ARG A 35 24.14 14.64 20.13
CA ARG A 35 24.57 13.24 20.31
C ARG A 35 25.97 13.27 20.91
N ALA A 36 26.09 13.07 22.22
CA ALA A 36 27.37 12.80 22.86
C ALA A 36 27.90 11.47 22.30
N GLY A 37 29.11 11.48 21.68
CA GLY A 37 29.93 10.29 21.55
C GLY A 37 30.07 9.61 20.20
N ILE A 38 29.80 10.24 19.05
CA ILE A 38 30.18 9.66 17.75
C ILE A 38 31.72 9.74 17.61
N ALA A 39 32.38 8.61 17.36
CA ALA A 39 33.82 8.60 17.12
C ALA A 39 34.19 9.47 15.90
N PRO A 40 35.30 10.23 15.93
CA PRO A 40 35.68 11.13 14.83
C PRO A 40 35.70 10.46 13.45
N GLU A 41 36.17 9.21 13.38
CA GLU A 41 36.20 8.44 12.15
C GLU A 41 34.80 8.08 11.63
N GLN A 42 33.86 7.80 12.52
CA GLN A 42 32.47 7.56 12.15
C GLN A 42 31.81 8.85 11.65
N GLN A 43 32.09 9.99 12.29
CA GLN A 43 31.62 11.29 11.84
C GLN A 43 32.13 11.61 10.43
N GLN A 44 33.40 11.37 10.16
CA GLN A 44 33.99 11.58 8.83
C GLN A 44 33.30 10.71 7.76
N ARG A 45 33.01 9.42 8.07
CA ARG A 45 32.25 8.54 7.15
C ARG A 45 30.83 9.04 6.92
N LEU A 46 30.16 9.52 7.96
CA LEU A 46 28.83 10.10 7.87
C LEU A 46 28.81 11.38 7.01
N ASP A 47 29.79 12.27 7.19
CA ASP A 47 29.90 13.49 6.40
C ASP A 47 30.20 13.17 4.92
N LEU A 48 31.01 12.17 4.65
CA LEU A 48 31.23 11.66 3.29
C LEU A 48 29.94 11.11 2.67
N MET A 49 29.15 10.35 3.42
CA MET A 49 27.85 9.86 2.96
C MET A 49 26.90 11.03 2.67
N LYS A 50 26.81 12.00 3.57
CA LYS A 50 25.97 13.20 3.37
C LYS A 50 26.36 14.00 2.13
N SER A 51 27.66 14.16 1.88
CA SER A 51 28.15 14.98 0.76
C SER A 51 27.79 14.42 -0.62
N LYS A 52 27.55 13.11 -0.75
CA LYS A 52 27.16 12.45 -2.01
C LYS A 52 25.68 12.64 -2.33
N GLY A 53 24.83 12.89 -1.34
CA GLY A 53 23.39 13.13 -1.54
C GLY A 53 22.70 12.02 -2.33
N SER A 54 21.95 12.41 -3.36
CA SER A 54 21.21 11.49 -4.24
C SER A 54 22.08 10.49 -5.03
N ASP A 55 23.38 10.71 -5.11
CA ASP A 55 24.31 9.83 -5.83
C ASP A 55 24.89 8.71 -4.95
N ASN A 56 24.50 8.66 -3.68
CA ASN A 56 24.77 7.49 -2.85
C ASN A 56 24.21 6.21 -3.48
N SER A 57 24.90 5.09 -3.26
CA SER A 57 24.38 3.78 -3.57
C SER A 57 24.18 2.97 -2.29
N LEU A 58 23.00 2.36 -2.14
CA LEU A 58 22.56 1.71 -0.91
C LEU A 58 21.98 0.32 -1.17
N THR A 59 22.53 -0.71 -0.55
CA THR A 59 21.86 -2.01 -0.44
C THR A 59 20.99 -2.02 0.82
N ILE A 60 19.69 -2.26 0.66
CA ILE A 60 18.78 -2.46 1.78
C ILE A 60 18.72 -3.96 2.05
N LEU A 61 19.32 -4.40 3.16
CA LEU A 61 19.21 -5.78 3.62
C LEU A 61 17.75 -6.09 3.99
N PRO A 62 17.29 -7.37 3.90
CA PRO A 62 15.91 -7.71 4.27
C PRO A 62 15.55 -7.18 5.65
N VAL A 63 14.60 -6.24 5.70
CA VAL A 63 14.10 -5.64 6.95
C VAL A 63 13.46 -6.72 7.79
N ARG A 64 13.73 -6.72 9.09
CA ARG A 64 13.17 -7.71 10.01
C ARG A 64 11.98 -7.15 10.77
N LEU A 65 10.96 -7.98 10.89
CA LEU A 65 9.78 -7.71 11.72
C LEU A 65 9.64 -8.83 12.75
N ALA A 66 9.69 -8.48 14.02
CA ALA A 66 9.64 -9.45 15.11
C ALA A 66 10.59 -10.65 14.89
N GLY A 67 11.83 -10.35 14.48
CA GLY A 67 12.88 -11.33 14.25
C GLY A 67 12.83 -12.08 12.92
N LYS A 68 11.85 -11.85 12.04
CA LYS A 68 11.74 -12.51 10.73
C LYS A 68 11.96 -11.51 9.58
N PRO A 69 12.67 -11.90 8.51
CA PRO A 69 12.79 -11.04 7.33
C PRO A 69 11.42 -10.82 6.68
N TRP A 70 11.18 -9.61 6.20
CA TRP A 70 9.93 -9.24 5.55
C TRP A 70 10.19 -8.41 4.29
N ASP A 71 10.20 -9.08 3.14
CA ASP A 71 10.56 -8.51 1.84
C ASP A 71 9.69 -7.31 1.46
N ARG A 72 8.39 -7.36 1.75
CA ARG A 72 7.47 -6.25 1.44
C ARG A 72 7.85 -4.95 2.17
N VAL A 73 8.29 -5.03 3.41
CA VAL A 73 8.74 -3.85 4.17
C VAL A 73 10.07 -3.36 3.61
N THR A 74 10.98 -4.27 3.23
CA THR A 74 12.23 -3.93 2.54
C THR A 74 11.97 -3.13 1.26
N GLU A 75 11.05 -3.61 0.44
CA GLU A 75 10.63 -2.93 -0.80
C GLU A 75 10.06 -1.53 -0.53
N VAL A 76 9.22 -1.40 0.51
CA VAL A 76 8.63 -0.12 0.91
C VAL A 76 9.68 0.89 1.33
N VAL A 77 10.66 0.49 2.15
CA VAL A 77 11.78 1.37 2.54
C VAL A 77 12.53 1.85 1.30
N GLY A 78 12.80 0.95 0.35
CA GLY A 78 13.44 1.29 -0.92
C GLY A 78 12.66 2.33 -1.72
N VAL A 79 11.35 2.14 -1.90
CA VAL A 79 10.49 3.08 -2.63
C VAL A 79 10.41 4.45 -1.93
N LEU A 80 10.35 4.46 -0.61
CA LEU A 80 10.34 5.71 0.15
C LEU A 80 11.65 6.49 -0.04
N LEU A 81 12.80 5.82 -0.05
CA LEU A 81 14.10 6.43 -0.34
C LEU A 81 14.21 6.91 -1.80
N GLU A 82 13.71 6.15 -2.78
CA GLU A 82 13.60 6.62 -4.17
C GLU A 82 12.78 7.91 -4.28
N LYS A 83 11.66 8.00 -3.55
CA LYS A 83 10.83 9.21 -3.51
C LYS A 83 11.53 10.41 -2.89
N GLN A 84 12.47 10.19 -1.97
CA GLN A 84 13.33 11.24 -1.45
C GLN A 84 14.49 11.61 -2.39
N GLY A 85 14.64 10.92 -3.50
CA GLY A 85 15.61 11.22 -4.54
C GLY A 85 16.86 10.34 -4.56
N LEU A 86 16.93 9.27 -3.76
CA LEU A 86 18.03 8.32 -3.84
C LEU A 86 17.92 7.49 -5.13
N LYS A 87 18.95 7.54 -5.98
CA LYS A 87 18.89 6.96 -7.35
C LYS A 87 19.32 5.50 -7.42
N ASN A 88 20.27 5.09 -6.58
CA ASN A 88 20.96 3.80 -6.67
C ASN A 88 20.64 2.94 -5.46
N ILE A 89 19.52 2.19 -5.54
CA ILE A 89 19.07 1.29 -4.48
C ILE A 89 19.07 -0.14 -4.99
N GLU A 90 19.62 -1.05 -4.20
CA GLU A 90 19.56 -2.49 -4.39
C GLU A 90 18.85 -3.14 -3.19
N LEU A 91 18.01 -4.14 -3.47
CA LEU A 91 17.41 -4.95 -2.41
C LEU A 91 18.28 -6.18 -2.18
N GLY A 92 18.80 -6.31 -0.97
CA GLY A 92 19.59 -7.46 -0.54
C GLY A 92 18.71 -8.72 -0.51
N LYS A 93 19.28 -9.85 -0.95
CA LYS A 93 18.58 -11.14 -0.98
C LYS A 93 18.88 -12.00 0.25
N ILE A 94 20.01 -11.75 0.90
CA ILE A 94 20.48 -12.53 2.04
C ILE A 94 20.13 -11.80 3.32
N PRO A 95 19.29 -12.37 4.20
CA PRO A 95 18.94 -11.73 5.45
C PRO A 95 20.10 -11.83 6.45
N ALA A 96 20.53 -10.71 7.02
CA ALA A 96 21.35 -10.72 8.21
C ALA A 96 20.50 -11.18 9.41
N THR A 97 21.03 -12.08 10.23
CA THR A 97 20.32 -12.64 11.39
C THR A 97 21.09 -12.44 12.70
N PRO A 98 21.43 -11.19 13.07
CA PRO A 98 22.10 -10.94 14.34
C PRO A 98 21.14 -11.27 15.51
N VAL A 99 21.72 -11.76 16.58
CA VAL A 99 20.99 -12.10 17.84
C VAL A 99 21.18 -11.01 18.90
N GLU A 100 21.90 -9.96 18.55
CA GLU A 100 22.38 -8.93 19.45
C GLU A 100 21.24 -8.02 19.94
N THR A 101 21.23 -7.75 21.22
CA THR A 101 20.26 -6.83 21.86
C THR A 101 20.80 -5.40 22.01
N ASN A 102 22.13 -5.26 22.08
CA ASN A 102 22.82 -3.98 22.16
C ASN A 102 23.10 -3.43 20.75
N LEU A 103 22.86 -2.13 20.54
CA LEU A 103 22.99 -1.48 19.24
C LEU A 103 24.45 -1.49 18.71
N GLU A 104 25.46 -1.37 19.57
CA GLU A 104 26.86 -1.40 19.16
C GLU A 104 27.27 -2.81 18.67
N GLN A 105 26.88 -3.85 19.41
CA GLN A 105 27.11 -5.23 19.02
C GLN A 105 26.37 -5.57 17.73
N LEU A 106 25.10 -5.12 17.59
CA LEU A 106 24.35 -5.23 16.38
C LEU A 106 25.08 -4.58 15.20
N ALA A 107 25.57 -3.35 15.37
CA ALA A 107 26.31 -2.65 14.33
C ALA A 107 27.61 -3.39 13.93
N ALA A 108 28.34 -3.93 14.89
CA ALA A 108 29.53 -4.74 14.64
C ALA A 108 29.18 -6.05 13.89
N ALA A 109 28.08 -6.73 14.29
CA ALA A 109 27.62 -7.96 13.62
C ALA A 109 27.19 -7.68 12.15
N ILE A 110 26.49 -6.58 11.89
CA ILE A 110 26.12 -6.15 10.53
C ILE A 110 27.38 -5.81 9.72
N GLY A 111 28.36 -5.11 10.30
CA GLY A 111 29.64 -4.86 9.66
C GLY A 111 30.35 -6.15 9.25
N GLY A 112 30.42 -7.13 10.15
CA GLY A 112 30.96 -8.45 9.86
C GLY A 112 30.21 -9.18 8.75
N PHE A 113 28.87 -9.13 8.77
CA PHE A 113 28.03 -9.71 7.73
C PHE A 113 28.32 -9.10 6.34
N VAL A 114 28.42 -7.76 6.24
CA VAL A 114 28.68 -7.06 4.97
C VAL A 114 30.06 -7.40 4.44
N LYS A 115 31.09 -7.48 5.29
CA LYS A 115 32.42 -7.93 4.90
C LYS A 115 32.42 -9.31 4.26
N THR A 116 31.62 -10.22 4.79
CA THR A 116 31.56 -11.60 4.32
C THR A 116 30.74 -11.75 3.04
N ASN A 117 29.67 -10.95 2.88
CA ASN A 117 28.70 -11.10 1.80
C ASN A 117 28.87 -10.10 0.64
N LEU A 118 29.92 -9.27 0.68
CA LEU A 118 30.30 -8.31 -0.38
C LEU A 118 29.11 -7.65 -1.09
N ILE A 119 28.75 -6.44 -0.66
CA ILE A 119 27.74 -5.62 -1.33
C ILE A 119 28.35 -4.90 -2.54
N SER A 120 27.52 -4.66 -3.59
CA SER A 120 27.89 -3.92 -4.80
C SER A 120 27.81 -2.39 -4.61
N THR A 121 27.05 -1.93 -3.62
CA THR A 121 26.80 -0.53 -3.33
C THR A 121 27.79 0.03 -2.30
N SER A 122 27.89 1.36 -2.18
CA SER A 122 28.79 2.00 -1.23
C SER A 122 28.42 1.77 0.23
N TYR A 123 27.13 1.52 0.49
CA TYR A 123 26.57 1.35 1.85
C TYR A 123 25.57 0.23 1.90
N ALA A 124 25.39 -0.38 3.10
CA ALA A 124 24.30 -1.27 3.41
C ALA A 124 23.47 -0.72 4.57
N LEU A 125 22.15 -0.77 4.43
CA LEU A 125 21.17 -0.52 5.49
C LEU A 125 20.65 -1.83 6.04
N TYR A 126 20.74 -2.02 7.34
CA TYR A 126 19.99 -3.00 8.10
C TYR A 126 18.93 -2.29 8.93
N ALA A 127 17.72 -2.83 8.99
CA ALA A 127 16.68 -2.36 9.89
C ALA A 127 15.87 -3.51 10.47
N GLU A 128 15.42 -3.34 11.72
CA GLU A 128 14.50 -4.26 12.37
C GLU A 128 13.46 -3.51 13.21
N TYR A 129 12.24 -4.03 13.17
CA TYR A 129 11.09 -3.54 13.92
C TYR A 129 10.65 -4.62 14.90
N ASN A 130 10.73 -4.31 16.19
CA ASN A 130 10.41 -5.25 17.25
C ASN A 130 9.14 -4.85 17.98
N GLY A 131 8.43 -5.84 18.47
CA GLY A 131 7.15 -5.69 19.14
C GLY A 131 6.25 -6.89 18.92
N SER A 132 4.98 -6.76 19.27
CA SER A 132 3.99 -7.81 19.09
C SER A 132 2.70 -7.25 18.48
N ARG A 133 1.82 -8.15 18.02
CA ARG A 133 0.47 -7.74 17.56
C ARG A 133 -0.36 -7.11 18.68
N GLN A 134 -0.11 -7.49 19.92
CA GLN A 134 -0.86 -6.99 21.09
C GLN A 134 -0.39 -5.62 21.56
N THR A 135 0.93 -5.36 21.52
CA THR A 135 1.52 -4.10 22.00
C THR A 135 1.83 -3.11 20.87
N GLY A 136 1.61 -3.49 19.60
CA GLY A 136 2.14 -2.79 18.45
C GLY A 136 3.68 -2.91 18.36
N LEU A 137 4.28 -2.21 17.42
CA LEU A 137 5.73 -2.15 17.30
C LEU A 137 6.28 -1.12 18.29
N THR A 138 7.29 -1.52 19.07
CA THR A 138 7.80 -0.74 20.20
C THR A 138 9.26 -0.36 20.08
N ASP A 139 10.00 -0.96 19.14
CA ASP A 139 11.44 -0.72 18.98
C ASP A 139 11.79 -0.75 17.49
N LEU A 140 12.47 0.30 17.02
CA LEU A 140 13.06 0.38 15.69
C LEU A 140 14.56 0.49 15.87
N ARG A 141 15.32 -0.39 15.26
CA ARG A 141 16.78 -0.33 15.20
C ARG A 141 17.24 -0.30 13.75
N ALA A 142 18.17 0.59 13.44
CA ALA A 142 18.75 0.71 12.12
C ALA A 142 20.26 0.91 12.19
N VAL A 143 20.97 0.34 11.24
CA VAL A 143 22.43 0.41 11.10
C VAL A 143 22.77 0.64 9.63
N VAL A 144 23.62 1.62 9.34
CA VAL A 144 24.26 1.79 8.05
C VAL A 144 25.75 1.53 8.20
N VAL A 145 26.27 0.67 7.34
CA VAL A 145 27.70 0.36 7.24
C VAL A 145 28.21 0.62 5.82
N ASP A 146 29.48 0.92 5.67
CA ASP A 146 30.13 1.00 4.36
C ASP A 146 30.53 -0.39 3.82
N GLN A 147 31.09 -0.45 2.61
CA GLN A 147 31.55 -1.70 1.97
C GLN A 147 32.63 -2.43 2.79
N ALA A 148 33.42 -1.69 3.58
CA ALA A 148 34.41 -2.27 4.48
C ALA A 148 33.78 -2.81 5.77
N GLY A 149 32.45 -2.67 5.95
CA GLY A 149 31.72 -3.05 7.15
C GLY A 149 31.96 -2.10 8.32
N ALA A 150 32.52 -0.90 8.07
CA ALA A 150 32.65 0.09 9.10
C ALA A 150 31.30 0.83 9.32
N VAL A 151 30.98 1.06 10.59
CA VAL A 151 29.72 1.71 10.97
C VAL A 151 29.74 3.19 10.54
N VAL A 152 28.69 3.61 9.82
CA VAL A 152 28.48 4.97 9.35
C VAL A 152 27.42 5.67 10.19
N TRP A 153 26.29 4.99 10.42
CA TRP A 153 25.16 5.56 11.17
C TRP A 153 24.39 4.45 11.89
N THR A 154 23.86 4.80 13.05
CA THR A 154 22.97 3.94 13.82
C THR A 154 21.81 4.74 14.36
N GLU A 155 20.64 4.11 14.49
CA GLU A 155 19.45 4.70 15.10
C GLU A 155 18.74 3.66 15.94
N ARG A 156 18.23 4.08 17.08
CA ARG A 156 17.27 3.30 17.85
C ARG A 156 16.15 4.22 18.32
N LEU A 157 14.93 3.85 18.01
CA LEU A 157 13.74 4.56 18.45
C LEU A 157 12.88 3.63 19.32
N THR A 158 12.51 4.13 20.48
CA THR A 158 11.72 3.45 21.49
C THR A 158 10.43 4.24 21.77
N PRO A 159 9.44 3.71 22.53
CA PRO A 159 8.23 4.45 22.87
C PRO A 159 8.46 5.76 23.63
N GLN A 160 9.66 5.94 24.21
CA GLN A 160 10.04 7.15 24.93
C GLN A 160 10.46 8.29 24.00
N ASP A 161 10.85 7.95 22.76
CA ASP A 161 11.25 8.95 21.76
C ASP A 161 10.07 9.79 21.28
N GLU A 162 10.27 11.09 21.17
CA GLU A 162 9.23 12.04 20.75
C GLU A 162 8.67 11.72 19.36
N ALA A 163 9.51 11.21 18.45
CA ALA A 163 9.07 10.77 17.15
C ALA A 163 8.11 9.57 17.24
N MET A 164 8.40 8.59 18.10
CA MET A 164 7.55 7.44 18.34
C MET A 164 6.27 7.79 19.08
N LYS A 165 6.26 8.81 19.93
CA LYS A 165 5.06 9.31 20.63
C LYS A 165 4.09 10.00 19.67
N LYS A 166 4.61 10.68 18.65
CA LYS A 166 3.80 11.42 17.66
C LYS A 166 3.09 10.52 16.66
N ILE A 167 3.58 9.30 16.45
CA ILE A 167 2.89 8.33 15.58
C ILE A 167 1.75 7.66 16.35
N GLY A 168 0.52 7.79 15.81
CA GLY A 168 -0.67 7.20 16.43
C GLY A 168 -0.71 5.68 16.31
N GLU A 169 -0.43 5.15 15.12
CA GLU A 169 -0.43 3.71 14.83
C GLU A 169 1.00 3.25 14.54
N ARG A 170 1.47 2.28 15.31
CA ARG A 170 2.83 1.74 15.22
C ARG A 170 2.84 0.46 14.39
N ASP A 171 2.46 0.60 13.14
CA ASP A 171 2.54 -0.47 12.14
C ASP A 171 3.86 -0.41 11.35
N PRO A 172 4.21 -1.48 10.60
CA PRO A 172 5.47 -1.53 9.85
C PRO A 172 5.62 -0.45 8.78
N MET A 173 4.50 0.03 8.20
CA MET A 173 4.54 1.07 7.16
C MET A 173 4.87 2.42 7.77
N THR A 174 4.23 2.76 8.88
CA THR A 174 4.48 3.99 9.63
C THR A 174 5.92 4.03 10.15
N LEU A 175 6.45 2.91 10.66
CA LEU A 175 7.86 2.84 11.07
C LEU A 175 8.83 2.94 9.89
N SER A 176 8.46 2.45 8.70
CA SER A 176 9.29 2.62 7.50
C SER A 176 9.36 4.09 7.07
N VAL A 177 8.25 4.83 7.16
CA VAL A 177 8.25 6.28 6.93
C VAL A 177 9.19 6.96 7.92
N LEU A 178 9.06 6.67 9.21
CA LEU A 178 9.90 7.25 10.27
C LEU A 178 11.38 6.91 10.07
N LEU A 179 11.70 5.66 9.70
CA LEU A 179 13.08 5.26 9.38
C LEU A 179 13.64 6.14 8.24
N VAL A 180 12.88 6.31 7.17
CA VAL A 180 13.31 7.08 6.00
C VAL A 180 13.41 8.57 6.31
N GLU A 181 12.53 9.13 7.13
CA GLU A 181 12.63 10.51 7.64
C GLU A 181 13.92 10.74 8.46
N ARG A 182 14.36 9.73 9.22
CA ARG A 182 15.60 9.80 10.00
C ARG A 182 16.85 9.57 9.16
N LEU A 183 16.78 8.65 8.20
CA LEU A 183 17.91 8.28 7.36
C LEU A 183 18.15 9.27 6.21
N GLY A 184 17.10 9.84 5.60
CA GLY A 184 17.20 10.73 4.45
C GLY A 184 18.19 11.88 4.66
N PRO A 185 18.09 12.67 5.73
CA PRO A 185 19.07 13.72 6.04
C PRO A 185 20.50 13.22 6.23
N GLN A 186 20.68 11.98 6.71
CA GLN A 186 22.00 11.37 6.85
C GLN A 186 22.60 10.95 5.50
N LEU A 187 21.75 10.63 4.54
CA LEU A 187 22.12 10.40 3.14
C LEU A 187 22.31 11.71 2.35
N GLY A 188 22.09 12.87 2.96
CA GLY A 188 22.13 14.16 2.27
C GLY A 188 20.92 14.42 1.37
N LEU A 189 19.80 13.72 1.61
CA LEU A 189 18.54 13.92 0.89
C LEU A 189 17.72 15.03 1.57
N ASN A 190 17.05 15.86 0.77
CA ASN A 190 16.26 16.99 1.21
C ASN A 190 15.04 17.22 0.32
N GLU A 191 14.27 18.29 0.54
CA GLU A 191 13.10 18.62 -0.28
C GLU A 191 13.43 18.85 -1.75
N GLU A 192 14.61 19.37 -2.08
CA GLU A 192 15.00 19.62 -3.47
C GLU A 192 15.26 18.29 -4.18
N THR A 193 15.95 17.35 -3.51
CA THR A 193 16.17 16.01 -4.07
C THR A 193 14.85 15.27 -4.24
N ALA A 194 13.90 15.41 -3.32
CA ALA A 194 12.57 14.82 -3.40
C ALA A 194 11.73 15.42 -4.55
N LYS A 195 11.77 16.74 -4.75
CA LYS A 195 11.08 17.40 -5.87
C LYS A 195 11.67 17.02 -7.24
N ALA A 196 12.97 16.77 -7.29
CA ALA A 196 13.68 16.36 -8.51
C ALA A 196 13.54 14.85 -8.78
N ALA A 197 13.04 14.05 -7.83
CA ALA A 197 12.93 12.61 -7.96
C ALA A 197 11.92 12.24 -9.06
N LYS A 198 12.38 11.39 -9.98
CA LYS A 198 11.49 10.74 -10.97
C LYS A 198 10.98 9.43 -10.37
N PRO A 199 9.82 8.89 -10.84
CA PRO A 199 9.38 7.56 -10.45
C PRO A 199 10.50 6.54 -10.64
N GLY A 200 10.90 5.90 -9.54
CA GLY A 200 12.06 5.02 -9.53
C GLY A 200 11.75 3.62 -10.05
N LYS A 201 12.80 2.84 -10.28
CA LYS A 201 12.68 1.44 -10.75
C LYS A 201 11.99 0.54 -9.72
N LEU A 202 12.22 0.76 -8.43
CA LEU A 202 11.60 -0.04 -7.37
C LEU A 202 10.11 0.24 -7.25
N ALA A 203 9.68 1.50 -7.36
CA ALA A 203 8.27 1.85 -7.39
C ALA A 203 7.55 1.19 -8.57
N ALA A 204 8.16 1.16 -9.75
CA ALA A 204 7.62 0.48 -10.92
C ALA A 204 7.54 -1.05 -10.72
N LEU A 205 8.59 -1.67 -10.14
CA LEU A 205 8.61 -3.11 -9.83
C LEU A 205 7.57 -3.49 -8.77
N LEU A 206 7.41 -2.68 -7.73
CA LEU A 206 6.38 -2.89 -6.71
C LEU A 206 4.97 -2.82 -7.31
N ASN A 207 4.71 -1.83 -8.15
CA ASN A 207 3.44 -1.70 -8.85
C ASN A 207 3.19 -2.93 -9.75
N GLN A 208 4.20 -3.39 -10.49
CA GLN A 208 4.09 -4.57 -11.33
C GLN A 208 3.84 -5.86 -10.51
N ARG A 209 4.55 -6.05 -9.38
CA ARG A 209 4.37 -7.22 -8.51
C ARG A 209 3.07 -7.20 -7.71
N SER A 210 2.62 -6.02 -7.30
CA SER A 210 1.35 -5.85 -6.59
C SER A 210 0.14 -5.95 -7.51
N GLY A 211 0.34 -5.96 -8.83
CA GLY A 211 -0.74 -5.88 -9.82
C GLY A 211 -1.51 -4.57 -9.78
N LEU A 212 -0.99 -3.56 -9.08
CA LEU A 212 -1.60 -2.23 -9.03
C LEU A 212 -1.41 -1.52 -10.37
N PRO A 213 -2.44 -0.86 -10.88
CA PRO A 213 -2.31 0.00 -12.05
C PRO A 213 -1.44 1.22 -11.74
N PRO A 214 -0.99 1.94 -12.80
CA PRO A 214 -0.22 3.17 -12.65
C PRO A 214 -0.87 4.16 -11.68
N GLU A 215 -0.05 4.89 -10.93
CA GLU A 215 -0.52 5.81 -9.90
C GLU A 215 -1.44 6.91 -10.45
N ASN A 216 -1.15 7.42 -11.64
CA ASN A 216 -1.98 8.42 -12.31
C ASN A 216 -3.39 7.92 -12.60
N GLU A 217 -3.56 6.65 -12.97
CA GLU A 217 -4.89 6.06 -13.19
C GLU A 217 -5.67 5.91 -11.87
N ARG A 218 -4.99 5.51 -10.80
CA ARG A 218 -5.60 5.42 -9.46
C ARG A 218 -5.93 6.79 -8.88
N ALA A 219 -5.07 7.78 -9.11
CA ALA A 219 -5.29 9.16 -8.68
C ALA A 219 -6.50 9.83 -9.36
N ALA A 220 -6.89 9.37 -10.54
CA ALA A 220 -8.07 9.85 -11.25
C ALA A 220 -9.41 9.29 -10.74
N LEU A 221 -9.38 8.23 -9.91
CA LEU A 221 -10.62 7.61 -9.40
C LEU A 221 -11.52 8.58 -8.61
N PRO A 222 -11.03 9.41 -7.68
CA PRO A 222 -11.88 10.34 -6.93
C PRO A 222 -12.61 11.34 -7.82
N GLU A 223 -11.97 11.85 -8.87
CA GLU A 223 -12.57 12.76 -9.83
C GLU A 223 -13.68 12.07 -10.63
N ARG A 224 -13.43 10.86 -11.11
CA ARG A 224 -14.40 10.06 -11.86
C ARG A 224 -15.58 9.64 -10.99
N GLN A 225 -15.36 9.30 -9.72
CA GLN A 225 -16.41 9.03 -8.74
C GLN A 225 -17.29 10.26 -8.52
N GLN A 226 -16.67 11.43 -8.39
CA GLN A 226 -17.41 12.69 -8.24
C GLN A 226 -18.23 13.01 -9.50
N ALA A 227 -17.71 12.76 -10.69
CA ALA A 227 -18.44 12.92 -11.95
C ALA A 227 -19.64 11.96 -12.03
N MET A 228 -19.46 10.69 -11.65
CA MET A 228 -20.57 9.72 -11.57
C MET A 228 -21.64 10.18 -10.57
N LYS A 229 -21.23 10.61 -9.37
CA LYS A 229 -22.15 11.12 -8.35
C LYS A 229 -22.98 12.30 -8.86
N GLN A 230 -22.40 13.21 -9.64
CA GLN A 230 -23.09 14.35 -10.24
C GLN A 230 -24.03 13.95 -11.39
N ALA A 231 -23.70 12.88 -12.12
CA ALA A 231 -24.54 12.38 -13.20
C ALA A 231 -25.81 11.66 -12.72
N LEU A 232 -25.77 11.09 -11.50
CA LEU A 232 -26.91 10.43 -10.90
C LEU A 232 -27.90 11.46 -10.30
N PRO A 233 -29.23 11.22 -10.33
CA PRO A 233 -29.95 9.99 -10.67
C PRO A 233 -30.29 9.79 -12.16
N GLY A 234 -29.82 10.67 -13.05
CA GLY A 234 -30.15 10.63 -14.49
C GLY A 234 -29.41 9.54 -15.27
N ALA A 235 -28.21 9.18 -14.85
CA ALA A 235 -27.35 8.23 -15.54
C ALA A 235 -27.85 6.78 -15.42
N THR A 236 -27.48 5.97 -16.41
CA THR A 236 -27.81 4.55 -16.48
C THR A 236 -26.63 3.68 -16.08
N LEU A 237 -26.91 2.64 -15.30
CA LEU A 237 -25.94 1.63 -14.87
C LEU A 237 -26.30 0.25 -15.43
N LEU A 238 -25.45 -0.29 -16.30
CA LEU A 238 -25.55 -1.66 -16.80
C LEU A 238 -24.98 -2.61 -15.75
N VAL A 239 -25.80 -3.54 -15.26
CA VAL A 239 -25.41 -4.51 -14.22
C VAL A 239 -25.18 -5.86 -14.88
N TYR A 240 -23.93 -6.30 -14.86
CA TYR A 240 -23.56 -7.63 -15.32
C TYR A 240 -23.83 -8.69 -14.23
N PRO A 241 -24.15 -9.95 -14.63
CA PRO A 241 -24.21 -11.06 -13.70
C PRO A 241 -22.89 -11.22 -12.93
N ALA A 242 -22.97 -11.29 -11.60
CA ALA A 242 -21.79 -11.46 -10.75
C ALA A 242 -21.18 -12.87 -10.92
N ARG A 243 -19.87 -12.98 -10.82
CA ARG A 243 -19.18 -14.24 -10.64
C ARG A 243 -19.30 -14.67 -9.17
N VAL A 244 -19.68 -15.93 -8.93
CA VAL A 244 -19.85 -16.49 -7.58
C VAL A 244 -19.08 -17.80 -7.48
N GLY A 245 -18.18 -17.94 -6.51
CA GLY A 245 -17.44 -19.18 -6.25
C GLY A 245 -16.57 -19.64 -7.42
N GLY A 246 -15.94 -18.71 -8.13
CA GLY A 246 -14.92 -18.98 -9.15
C GLY A 246 -15.34 -18.77 -10.60
N ASN A 247 -16.20 -19.57 -11.21
CA ASN A 247 -16.32 -19.58 -12.68
C ASN A 247 -17.73 -19.42 -13.25
N GLN A 248 -18.75 -19.19 -12.42
CA GLN A 248 -20.13 -19.13 -12.91
C GLN A 248 -20.74 -17.74 -12.71
N ALA A 249 -21.15 -17.10 -13.80
CA ALA A 249 -21.97 -15.90 -13.74
C ALA A 249 -23.34 -16.21 -13.11
N ASN A 250 -23.76 -15.38 -12.16
CA ASN A 250 -25.03 -15.54 -11.46
C ASN A 250 -26.06 -14.48 -11.88
N VAL A 251 -26.93 -14.83 -12.82
CA VAL A 251 -27.95 -13.90 -13.33
C VAL A 251 -28.89 -13.41 -12.23
N SER A 252 -29.21 -14.26 -11.25
CA SER A 252 -30.07 -13.85 -10.13
C SER A 252 -29.44 -12.73 -9.30
N SER A 253 -28.09 -12.68 -9.19
CA SER A 253 -27.40 -11.60 -8.51
C SER A 253 -27.60 -10.25 -9.22
N ALA A 254 -27.46 -10.20 -10.54
CA ALA A 254 -27.73 -8.99 -11.30
C ALA A 254 -29.13 -8.44 -11.03
N THR A 255 -30.16 -9.29 -11.09
CA THR A 255 -31.55 -8.91 -10.83
C THR A 255 -31.75 -8.37 -9.41
N ASN A 256 -31.15 -9.01 -8.41
CA ASN A 256 -31.26 -8.57 -7.02
C ASN A 256 -30.51 -7.25 -6.77
N VAL A 257 -29.32 -7.10 -7.32
CA VAL A 257 -28.54 -5.83 -7.23
C VAL A 257 -29.35 -4.68 -7.87
N MET A 258 -29.93 -4.91 -9.07
CA MET A 258 -30.74 -3.90 -9.75
C MET A 258 -31.97 -3.49 -8.91
N ARG A 259 -32.68 -4.48 -8.33
CA ARG A 259 -33.80 -4.19 -7.43
C ARG A 259 -33.37 -3.34 -6.24
N LEU A 260 -32.29 -3.70 -5.57
CA LEU A 260 -31.76 -2.95 -4.41
C LEU A 260 -31.30 -1.55 -4.78
N LEU A 261 -30.63 -1.35 -5.92
CA LEU A 261 -30.21 -0.05 -6.41
C LEU A 261 -31.38 0.87 -6.75
N ASN A 262 -32.45 0.29 -7.38
CA ASN A 262 -33.66 1.02 -7.70
C ASN A 262 -34.44 1.38 -6.43
N GLU A 263 -34.54 0.49 -5.44
CA GLU A 263 -35.16 0.75 -4.14
C GLU A 263 -34.42 1.85 -3.36
N ALA A 264 -33.09 1.89 -3.47
CA ALA A 264 -32.28 2.94 -2.87
C ALA A 264 -32.32 4.28 -3.65
N GLY A 265 -32.94 4.31 -4.83
CA GLY A 265 -33.07 5.51 -5.66
C GLY A 265 -31.71 6.04 -6.19
N LEU A 266 -30.72 5.16 -6.37
CA LEU A 266 -29.36 5.59 -6.69
C LEU A 266 -29.18 5.91 -8.18
N CYS A 267 -29.74 5.11 -9.07
CA CYS A 267 -29.59 5.24 -10.52
C CYS A 267 -30.63 4.42 -11.27
N LYS A 268 -30.78 4.67 -12.57
CA LYS A 268 -31.51 3.78 -13.46
C LYS A 268 -30.65 2.56 -13.79
N THR A 269 -31.17 1.37 -13.58
CA THR A 269 -30.42 0.14 -13.85
C THR A 269 -30.94 -0.58 -15.09
N VAL A 270 -30.04 -1.21 -15.82
CA VAL A 270 -30.32 -2.06 -16.99
C VAL A 270 -29.59 -3.38 -16.79
N ALA A 271 -30.25 -4.51 -17.08
CA ALA A 271 -29.58 -5.80 -17.08
C ALA A 271 -28.68 -5.93 -18.31
N ALA A 272 -27.52 -6.52 -18.14
CA ALA A 272 -26.68 -6.90 -19.28
C ALA A 272 -27.24 -8.15 -19.96
N ASP A 273 -27.34 -8.10 -21.30
CA ASP A 273 -27.78 -9.23 -22.12
C ASP A 273 -26.71 -10.31 -22.27
N ALA A 274 -25.48 -10.03 -21.85
CA ALA A 274 -24.34 -10.91 -21.98
C ALA A 274 -23.72 -11.26 -20.62
N THR A 275 -23.23 -12.48 -20.52
CA THR A 275 -22.41 -12.94 -19.42
C THR A 275 -20.94 -12.67 -19.71
N VAL A 276 -20.27 -11.95 -18.84
CA VAL A 276 -18.81 -11.72 -18.93
C VAL A 276 -18.10 -12.81 -18.16
N VAL A 277 -17.19 -13.52 -18.84
CA VAL A 277 -16.30 -14.48 -18.19
C VAL A 277 -14.91 -13.88 -18.14
N LEU A 278 -14.49 -13.47 -16.95
CA LEU A 278 -13.14 -12.95 -16.70
C LEU A 278 -12.23 -14.08 -16.22
N LYS A 279 -10.99 -14.07 -16.69
CA LYS A 279 -9.98 -15.11 -16.39
C LYS A 279 -9.20 -14.83 -15.10
N ALA A 280 -9.27 -13.59 -14.58
CA ALA A 280 -8.56 -13.21 -13.37
C ALA A 280 -8.85 -14.20 -12.24
N SER A 281 -7.78 -14.71 -11.65
CA SER A 281 -7.86 -15.78 -10.64
C SER A 281 -8.39 -15.22 -9.32
N GLN A 282 -9.43 -15.83 -8.77
CA GLN A 282 -9.86 -15.61 -7.37
C GLN A 282 -8.87 -16.22 -6.36
N ALA A 283 -8.05 -17.17 -6.80
CA ALA A 283 -7.12 -17.90 -5.94
C ALA A 283 -5.75 -17.23 -5.79
N ASP A 284 -5.55 -16.00 -6.31
CA ASP A 284 -4.30 -15.26 -6.05
C ASP A 284 -4.22 -14.95 -4.55
N PRO A 285 -3.18 -15.41 -3.85
CA PRO A 285 -3.01 -15.15 -2.41
C PRO A 285 -2.89 -13.66 -2.09
N ASN A 286 -2.62 -12.83 -3.10
CA ASN A 286 -2.68 -11.38 -3.00
C ASN A 286 -4.04 -10.88 -3.49
N GLU A 287 -4.98 -10.68 -2.58
CA GLU A 287 -6.34 -10.25 -2.87
C GLU A 287 -6.39 -8.91 -3.64
N LEU A 288 -5.48 -7.99 -3.35
CA LEU A 288 -5.39 -6.72 -4.06
C LEU A 288 -4.99 -6.92 -5.53
N LYS A 289 -4.07 -7.86 -5.81
CA LYS A 289 -3.70 -8.24 -7.17
C LYS A 289 -4.84 -8.92 -7.90
N ALA A 290 -5.59 -9.79 -7.21
CA ALA A 290 -6.79 -10.42 -7.77
C ALA A 290 -7.84 -9.36 -8.16
N LEU A 291 -8.11 -8.39 -7.30
CA LEU A 291 -9.04 -7.29 -7.57
C LEU A 291 -8.61 -6.46 -8.80
N TRP A 292 -7.34 -6.02 -8.86
CA TRP A 292 -6.89 -5.20 -9.98
C TRP A 292 -6.74 -5.99 -11.28
N GLY A 293 -6.47 -7.29 -11.19
CA GLY A 293 -6.57 -8.21 -12.34
C GLY A 293 -7.99 -8.25 -12.90
N LEU A 294 -8.97 -8.44 -12.03
CA LEU A 294 -10.41 -8.39 -12.37
C LEU A 294 -10.79 -7.03 -13.00
N ALA A 295 -10.38 -5.94 -12.36
CA ALA A 295 -10.68 -4.59 -12.82
C ALA A 295 -10.08 -4.31 -14.21
N SER A 296 -8.85 -4.77 -14.45
CA SER A 296 -8.18 -4.60 -15.74
C SER A 296 -8.85 -5.40 -16.85
N GLU A 297 -9.20 -6.66 -16.60
CA GLU A 297 -9.92 -7.48 -17.58
C GLU A 297 -11.32 -6.93 -17.88
N PHE A 298 -12.04 -6.46 -16.87
CA PHE A 298 -13.35 -5.85 -17.08
C PHE A 298 -13.25 -4.55 -17.88
N ARG A 299 -12.26 -3.71 -17.59
CA ARG A 299 -11.97 -2.50 -18.38
C ARG A 299 -11.76 -2.83 -19.87
N GLU A 300 -10.91 -3.80 -20.17
CA GLU A 300 -10.63 -4.19 -21.55
C GLU A 300 -11.87 -4.79 -22.23
N TYR A 301 -12.69 -5.53 -21.48
CA TYR A 301 -13.97 -6.01 -21.99
C TYR A 301 -14.90 -4.86 -22.37
N ILE A 302 -15.05 -3.85 -21.51
CA ILE A 302 -15.90 -2.67 -21.78
C ILE A 302 -15.37 -1.85 -22.97
N ARG A 303 -14.05 -1.72 -23.10
CA ARG A 303 -13.45 -1.05 -24.25
C ARG A 303 -13.72 -1.78 -25.57
N ALA A 304 -13.69 -3.09 -25.54
CA ALA A 304 -14.01 -3.92 -26.71
C ALA A 304 -15.52 -3.99 -27.01
N HIS A 305 -16.38 -3.80 -26.00
CA HIS A 305 -17.83 -3.89 -26.09
C HIS A 305 -18.46 -2.71 -25.35
N PRO A 306 -18.36 -1.48 -25.85
CA PRO A 306 -18.88 -0.31 -25.19
C PRO A 306 -20.39 -0.41 -24.93
N PRO A 307 -20.87 -0.25 -23.70
CA PRO A 307 -22.29 -0.33 -23.39
C PRO A 307 -23.05 0.91 -23.91
N ALA A 308 -24.35 0.76 -24.12
CA ALA A 308 -25.24 1.88 -24.34
C ALA A 308 -25.48 2.70 -23.06
N ALA A 309 -25.34 2.08 -21.90
CA ALA A 309 -25.42 2.72 -20.60
C ALA A 309 -24.20 3.62 -20.31
N ASP A 310 -24.38 4.57 -19.40
CA ASP A 310 -23.32 5.52 -19.02
C ASP A 310 -22.20 4.84 -18.21
N TYR A 311 -22.58 3.85 -17.40
CA TYR A 311 -21.69 3.07 -16.54
C TYR A 311 -22.00 1.59 -16.63
N ALA A 312 -20.99 0.76 -16.29
CA ALA A 312 -21.09 -0.70 -16.25
C ALA A 312 -20.53 -1.20 -14.91
N LEU A 313 -21.29 -2.09 -14.24
CA LEU A 313 -20.94 -2.71 -12.96
C LEU A 313 -20.70 -4.22 -13.15
N TYR A 314 -19.58 -4.69 -12.65
CA TYR A 314 -19.27 -6.11 -12.53
C TYR A 314 -18.85 -6.43 -11.10
N ALA A 315 -19.29 -7.60 -10.60
CA ALA A 315 -18.95 -8.05 -9.25
C ALA A 315 -18.43 -9.49 -9.23
N ASP A 316 -17.61 -9.76 -8.22
CA ASP A 316 -16.99 -11.06 -7.97
C ASP A 316 -17.10 -11.40 -6.48
N TYR A 317 -17.73 -12.53 -6.17
CA TYR A 317 -18.04 -12.94 -4.81
C TYR A 317 -17.39 -14.28 -4.48
N ALA A 318 -16.77 -14.33 -3.31
CA ALA A 318 -16.47 -15.57 -2.61
C ALA A 318 -17.04 -15.47 -1.20
N PHE A 319 -17.72 -16.50 -0.74
CA PHE A 319 -18.22 -16.58 0.62
C PHE A 319 -18.30 -18.03 1.09
N ASN A 320 -18.18 -18.21 2.39
CA ASN A 320 -18.37 -19.49 3.05
C ASN A 320 -19.59 -19.39 3.99
N PRO A 321 -20.69 -20.15 3.74
CA PRO A 321 -21.88 -20.08 4.58
C PRO A 321 -21.63 -20.41 6.05
N GLN A 322 -20.56 -21.16 6.36
CA GLN A 322 -20.22 -21.63 7.69
C GLN A 322 -19.13 -20.79 8.37
N ASN A 323 -18.44 -19.94 7.61
CA ASN A 323 -17.34 -19.10 8.14
C ASN A 323 -17.32 -17.74 7.45
N THR A 324 -17.82 -16.72 8.16
CA THR A 324 -17.88 -15.34 7.68
C THR A 324 -16.51 -14.68 7.53
N GLU A 325 -15.45 -15.26 8.09
CA GLU A 325 -14.09 -14.75 7.94
C GLU A 325 -13.44 -15.15 6.59
N GLN A 326 -14.06 -16.11 5.90
CA GLN A 326 -13.58 -16.60 4.60
C GLN A 326 -14.48 -16.08 3.48
N GLY A 327 -13.98 -15.11 2.76
CA GLY A 327 -14.67 -14.57 1.61
C GLY A 327 -14.37 -13.11 1.33
N PHE A 328 -14.86 -12.67 0.19
CA PHE A 328 -14.74 -11.28 -0.26
C PHE A 328 -15.91 -10.88 -1.16
N VAL A 329 -16.09 -9.59 -1.30
CA VAL A 329 -16.92 -8.95 -2.31
C VAL A 329 -16.05 -7.95 -3.04
N HIS A 330 -15.68 -8.26 -4.27
CA HIS A 330 -15.01 -7.35 -5.19
C HIS A 330 -16.02 -6.80 -6.18
N PHE A 331 -15.92 -5.51 -6.49
CA PHE A 331 -16.68 -4.96 -7.60
C PHE A 331 -15.97 -3.80 -8.28
N VAL A 332 -16.30 -3.64 -9.54
CA VAL A 332 -15.72 -2.64 -10.43
C VAL A 332 -16.84 -1.91 -11.15
N VAL A 333 -16.75 -0.60 -11.20
CA VAL A 333 -17.56 0.24 -12.07
C VAL A 333 -16.64 0.92 -13.07
N CYS A 334 -16.95 0.75 -14.36
CA CYS A 334 -16.33 1.49 -15.45
C CYS A 334 -17.34 2.45 -16.08
N ASP A 335 -16.86 3.54 -16.65
CA ASP A 335 -17.66 4.34 -17.58
C ASP A 335 -17.76 3.62 -18.96
N ARG A 336 -18.55 4.18 -19.87
CA ARG A 336 -18.74 3.62 -21.23
C ARG A 336 -17.47 3.57 -22.09
N LYS A 337 -16.39 4.28 -21.69
CA LYS A 337 -15.08 4.26 -22.36
C LYS A 337 -14.15 3.21 -21.76
N GLY A 338 -14.60 2.51 -20.71
CA GLY A 338 -13.79 1.56 -19.97
C GLY A 338 -12.87 2.23 -18.94
N GLU A 339 -13.07 3.50 -18.59
CA GLU A 339 -12.29 4.09 -17.52
C GLU A 339 -12.84 3.67 -16.16
N TRP A 340 -11.96 3.27 -15.25
CA TRP A 340 -12.37 2.90 -13.89
C TRP A 340 -12.96 4.09 -13.14
N VAL A 341 -14.11 3.88 -12.55
CA VAL A 341 -14.81 4.86 -11.70
C VAL A 341 -14.76 4.42 -10.24
N ILE A 342 -15.10 3.16 -9.97
CA ILE A 342 -15.04 2.56 -8.64
C ILE A 342 -14.34 1.21 -8.77
N VAL A 343 -13.40 0.94 -7.88
CA VAL A 343 -12.80 -0.38 -7.66
C VAL A 343 -12.79 -0.60 -6.16
N ASP A 344 -13.58 -1.55 -5.66
CA ASP A 344 -13.77 -1.78 -4.22
C ASP A 344 -13.55 -3.25 -3.86
N MET A 345 -12.97 -3.43 -2.69
CA MET A 345 -12.67 -4.71 -2.07
C MET A 345 -13.21 -4.72 -0.65
N GLN A 346 -14.06 -5.68 -0.37
CA GLN A 346 -14.59 -5.92 0.98
C GLN A 346 -14.31 -7.34 1.40
N ASN A 347 -13.73 -7.52 2.56
CA ASN A 347 -13.45 -8.82 3.18
C ASN A 347 -13.67 -8.73 4.70
N SER A 348 -13.38 -9.80 5.43
CA SER A 348 -13.59 -9.89 6.88
C SER A 348 -12.86 -8.84 7.74
N HIS A 349 -11.93 -8.08 7.15
CA HIS A 349 -11.24 -6.99 7.85
C HIS A 349 -11.96 -5.64 7.75
N GLN A 350 -12.97 -5.51 6.89
CA GLN A 350 -13.72 -4.27 6.72
C GLN A 350 -15.00 -4.23 7.58
N PRO A 351 -15.29 -3.07 8.21
CA PRO A 351 -16.44 -2.92 9.09
C PRO A 351 -17.80 -3.20 8.40
N ASP A 352 -17.94 -2.79 7.13
CA ASP A 352 -19.18 -3.03 6.39
C ASP A 352 -19.41 -4.51 6.13
N TYR A 353 -18.35 -5.26 5.76
CA TYR A 353 -18.39 -6.70 5.58
C TYR A 353 -18.79 -7.41 6.87
N GLN A 354 -18.15 -7.06 8.00
CA GLN A 354 -18.44 -7.63 9.32
C GLN A 354 -19.88 -7.31 9.76
N SER A 355 -20.35 -6.07 9.55
CA SER A 355 -21.68 -5.64 9.99
C SER A 355 -22.82 -6.36 9.27
N ILE A 356 -22.61 -6.76 8.01
CA ILE A 356 -23.60 -7.47 7.21
C ILE A 356 -23.53 -8.97 7.47
N GLY A 357 -22.36 -9.52 7.80
CA GLY A 357 -22.16 -10.95 8.05
C GLY A 357 -22.36 -11.77 6.80
N ILE A 358 -21.36 -11.77 5.93
CA ILE A 358 -21.43 -12.37 4.58
C ILE A 358 -21.45 -13.90 4.66
N THR A 359 -22.62 -14.49 4.45
CA THR A 359 -22.84 -15.94 4.44
C THR A 359 -23.59 -16.44 3.22
N SER A 360 -24.02 -15.52 2.36
CA SER A 360 -24.81 -15.85 1.16
C SER A 360 -24.59 -14.80 0.06
N ARG A 361 -24.97 -15.17 -1.15
CA ARG A 361 -24.99 -14.28 -2.29
C ARG A 361 -25.80 -13.01 -2.01
N ASP A 362 -27.00 -13.13 -1.43
CA ASP A 362 -27.87 -12.00 -1.17
C ASP A 362 -27.25 -11.00 -0.19
N ARG A 363 -26.42 -11.50 0.75
CA ARG A 363 -25.61 -10.64 1.64
C ARG A 363 -24.49 -9.94 0.89
N CYS A 364 -23.87 -10.61 -0.12
CA CYS A 364 -22.90 -9.97 -1.01
C CYS A 364 -23.55 -8.83 -1.79
N ASP A 365 -24.75 -9.05 -2.36
CA ASP A 365 -25.51 -8.04 -3.09
C ASP A 365 -25.85 -6.83 -2.19
N GLN A 366 -26.30 -7.08 -0.95
CA GLN A 366 -26.57 -6.02 0.04
C GLN A 366 -25.31 -5.20 0.37
N LEU A 367 -24.17 -5.87 0.56
CA LEU A 367 -22.90 -5.19 0.82
C LEU A 367 -22.47 -4.35 -0.37
N LEU A 368 -22.54 -4.88 -1.59
CA LEU A 368 -22.22 -4.16 -2.81
C LEU A 368 -23.04 -2.87 -2.91
N VAL A 369 -24.37 -2.97 -2.75
CA VAL A 369 -25.27 -1.81 -2.85
C VAL A 369 -24.99 -0.80 -1.74
N LYS A 370 -24.80 -1.24 -0.50
CA LYS A 370 -24.39 -0.37 0.61
C LYS A 370 -23.09 0.38 0.31
N ARG A 371 -22.12 -0.29 -0.30
CA ARG A 371 -20.85 0.34 -0.70
C ARG A 371 -21.06 1.36 -1.81
N LEU A 372 -21.80 1.01 -2.86
CA LEU A 372 -22.16 1.95 -3.92
C LEU A 372 -22.89 3.19 -3.37
N GLU A 373 -23.83 3.01 -2.46
CA GLU A 373 -24.51 4.12 -1.78
C GLU A 373 -23.52 5.05 -1.07
N GLY A 374 -22.49 4.50 -0.42
CA GLY A 374 -21.43 5.28 0.22
C GLY A 374 -20.56 6.08 -0.74
N TYR A 375 -20.41 5.64 -1.99
CA TYR A 375 -19.70 6.38 -3.04
C TYR A 375 -20.58 7.46 -3.70
N LEU A 376 -21.89 7.22 -3.79
CA LEU A 376 -22.81 8.01 -4.60
C LEU A 376 -23.65 9.01 -3.82
N LYS A 377 -23.75 8.89 -2.51
CA LYS A 377 -24.36 9.85 -1.59
C LYS A 377 -23.32 10.67 -0.84
#